data_c936fb0c3396835b38a5204fd0e99596
#
_entry.id   c936fb0c3396835b38a5204fd0e99596
#
_cell.length_a   1.000
_cell.length_b   1.000
_cell.length_c   1.000
_cell.angle_alpha   90.00
_cell.angle_beta   90.00
_cell.angle_gamma   90.00
#
_symmetry.space_group_name_H-M   'P 1'
#
loop_
_entity.id
_entity.type
_entity.pdbx_description
1 polymer ?
#
loop_
_entity_poly.entity_id
_entity_poly.type
_entity_poly.pdbx_seq_one_letter_code
_entity_poly.pdbx_strand_id
1 'polypeptide(L)'
;SKTPLLGHQVCLKYGFRSGLEEAIAEALTSCGVGFSYEELVIRYVKPAKQSRYTPDFVLENGIIVESKGRYLTEDRQKMILIKQQYPQLDIRFVFSNSKTKISKRSKTTYGNWADKYGFPYADRLIPNDWKNEPADKARMLALQQMSNSEASGRVLVPQD
;
A
#
# COMPACT_ATOMS: atom_id res chain seq x y z
N SER A 1 13.58 -1.86 -20.08
CA SER A 1 13.10 -1.16 -18.88
C SER A 1 12.48 0.18 -19.29
N LYS A 2 11.38 0.56 -18.67
CA LYS A 2 10.74 1.84 -18.94
C LYS A 2 11.56 2.96 -18.31
N THR A 3 11.74 4.07 -19.06
CA THR A 3 12.37 5.26 -18.51
C THR A 3 11.47 5.82 -17.40
N PRO A 4 12.03 6.13 -16.21
CA PRO A 4 11.24 6.74 -15.16
C PRO A 4 10.63 8.06 -15.63
N LEU A 5 9.37 8.30 -15.26
CA LEU A 5 8.72 9.57 -15.58
C LEU A 5 9.22 10.66 -14.63
N LEU A 6 9.34 11.89 -15.13
CA LEU A 6 9.57 13.05 -14.27
C LEU A 6 8.31 13.30 -13.43
N GLY A 7 8.45 13.91 -12.26
CA GLY A 7 7.33 14.14 -11.34
C GLY A 7 6.11 14.77 -12.00
N HIS A 8 6.32 15.80 -12.83
CA HIS A 8 5.25 16.44 -13.59
C HIS A 8 4.53 15.46 -14.53
N GLN A 9 5.29 14.63 -15.24
CA GLN A 9 4.73 13.63 -16.15
C GLN A 9 3.95 12.55 -15.40
N VAL A 10 4.45 12.15 -14.22
CA VAL A 10 3.75 11.18 -13.36
C VAL A 10 2.40 11.75 -12.94
N CYS A 11 2.37 13.00 -12.47
CA CYS A 11 1.14 13.67 -12.06
C CYS A 11 0.12 13.73 -13.20
N LEU A 12 0.55 14.13 -14.41
CA LEU A 12 -0.33 14.19 -15.57
C LEU A 12 -0.85 12.81 -15.96
N LYS A 13 0.00 11.78 -15.88
CA LYS A 13 -0.37 10.41 -16.29
C LYS A 13 -1.36 9.77 -15.34
N TYR A 14 -1.15 9.90 -14.03
CA TYR A 14 -1.91 9.15 -13.02
C TYR A 14 -3.01 9.95 -12.35
N GLY A 15 -2.95 11.29 -12.38
CA GLY A 15 -3.96 12.11 -11.73
C GLY A 15 -4.04 11.86 -10.23
N PHE A 16 -2.92 12.01 -9.52
CA PHE A 16 -2.82 11.69 -8.09
C PHE A 16 -3.87 12.44 -7.28
N ARG A 17 -4.50 11.72 -6.33
CA ARG A 17 -5.58 12.22 -5.51
C ARG A 17 -5.14 13.09 -4.35
N SER A 18 -3.86 13.07 -3.98
CA SER A 18 -3.35 13.84 -2.86
C SER A 18 -1.93 14.34 -3.12
N GLY A 19 -1.55 15.41 -2.42
CA GLY A 19 -0.19 15.92 -2.47
C GLY A 19 0.84 14.94 -1.90
N LEU A 20 0.45 14.10 -0.94
CA LEU A 20 1.31 13.06 -0.40
C LEU A 20 1.65 12.02 -1.47
N GLU A 21 0.64 11.53 -2.21
CA GLU A 21 0.84 10.56 -3.28
C GLU A 21 1.75 11.12 -4.37
N GLU A 22 1.51 12.38 -4.76
CA GLU A 22 2.35 13.07 -5.73
C GLU A 22 3.81 13.18 -5.27
N ALA A 23 4.03 13.57 -4.01
CA ALA A 23 5.38 13.68 -3.46
C ALA A 23 6.10 12.33 -3.43
N ILE A 24 5.39 11.27 -3.09
CA ILE A 24 5.95 9.91 -3.08
C ILE A 24 6.34 9.50 -4.51
N ALA A 25 5.42 9.70 -5.46
CA ALA A 25 5.66 9.34 -6.86
C ALA A 25 6.85 10.10 -7.44
N GLU A 26 6.96 11.40 -7.15
CA GLU A 26 8.11 12.21 -7.56
C GLU A 26 9.42 11.70 -6.98
N ALA A 27 9.41 11.36 -5.68
CA ALA A 27 10.60 10.84 -5.02
C ALA A 27 11.03 9.49 -5.62
N LEU A 28 10.08 8.60 -5.88
CA LEU A 28 10.37 7.30 -6.52
C LEU A 28 10.94 7.49 -7.92
N THR A 29 10.34 8.37 -8.71
CA THR A 29 10.79 8.67 -10.06
C THR A 29 12.20 9.24 -10.05
N SER A 30 12.49 10.17 -9.13
CA SER A 30 13.80 10.79 -9.01
C SER A 30 14.89 9.80 -8.59
N CYS A 31 14.52 8.78 -7.80
CA CYS A 31 15.45 7.73 -7.39
C CYS A 31 15.58 6.61 -8.43
N GLY A 32 14.83 6.65 -9.53
CA GLY A 32 14.84 5.60 -10.54
C GLY A 32 14.22 4.29 -10.09
N VAL A 33 13.32 4.32 -9.08
CA VAL A 33 12.64 3.14 -8.57
C VAL A 33 11.35 2.93 -9.35
N GLY A 34 11.20 1.76 -9.98
CA GLY A 34 9.97 1.39 -10.66
C GLY A 34 8.83 1.18 -9.68
N PHE A 35 7.64 1.62 -10.06
CA PHE A 35 6.42 1.40 -9.26
C PHE A 35 5.21 1.39 -10.18
N SER A 36 4.12 0.79 -9.69
CA SER A 36 2.80 0.98 -10.26
C SER A 36 1.96 1.82 -9.32
N TYR A 37 1.06 2.60 -9.88
CA TYR A 37 0.15 3.45 -9.11
C TYR A 37 -1.30 3.05 -9.42
N GLU A 38 -2.02 2.62 -8.37
CA GLU A 38 -3.44 2.24 -8.43
C GLU A 38 -3.78 1.23 -9.54
N GLU A 39 -2.83 0.37 -9.93
CA GLU A 39 -3.06 -0.66 -10.96
C GLU A 39 -3.43 -2.01 -10.36
N LEU A 40 -2.80 -2.38 -9.22
CA LEU A 40 -3.09 -3.65 -8.58
C LEU A 40 -4.47 -3.59 -7.92
N VAL A 41 -5.28 -4.62 -8.11
CA VAL A 41 -6.57 -4.78 -7.44
C VAL A 41 -6.53 -6.04 -6.59
N ILE A 42 -6.81 -5.87 -5.30
CA ILE A 42 -6.86 -6.97 -4.33
C ILE A 42 -8.31 -7.14 -3.89
N ARG A 43 -8.88 -8.32 -4.15
CA ARG A 43 -10.24 -8.66 -3.74
C ARG A 43 -10.20 -9.30 -2.37
N TYR A 44 -11.08 -8.85 -1.50
CA TYR A 44 -11.18 -9.38 -0.14
C TYR A 44 -12.63 -9.48 0.27
N VAL A 45 -12.91 -10.20 1.36
CA VAL A 45 -14.27 -10.42 1.85
C VAL A 45 -14.49 -9.56 3.09
N LYS A 46 -15.47 -8.67 3.03
CA LYS A 46 -16.04 -8.06 4.23
C LYS A 46 -17.09 -9.02 4.80
N PRO A 47 -17.42 -8.92 6.11
CA PRO A 47 -18.38 -9.87 6.71
C PRO A 47 -19.73 -10.01 6.01
N ALA A 48 -20.10 -9.10 5.15
CA ALA A 48 -21.38 -9.15 4.42
C ALA A 48 -21.24 -9.11 2.91
N LYS A 49 -20.05 -8.86 2.34
CA LYS A 49 -19.87 -8.76 0.90
C LYS A 49 -18.42 -8.84 0.47
N GLN A 50 -18.22 -9.22 -0.79
CA GLN A 50 -16.91 -9.09 -1.44
C GLN A 50 -16.64 -7.62 -1.73
N SER A 51 -15.41 -7.18 -1.54
CA SER A 51 -14.97 -5.82 -1.76
C SER A 51 -13.60 -5.80 -2.42
N ARG A 52 -13.23 -4.62 -2.93
CA ARG A 52 -11.97 -4.43 -3.66
C ARG A 52 -11.08 -3.48 -2.88
N TYR A 53 -9.79 -3.76 -2.89
CA TYR A 53 -8.76 -2.89 -2.37
C TYR A 53 -7.70 -2.68 -3.44
N THR A 54 -7.45 -1.42 -3.76
CA THR A 54 -6.42 -1.05 -4.72
C THR A 54 -5.33 -0.27 -3.99
N PRO A 55 -4.17 -0.89 -3.72
CA PRO A 55 -3.07 -0.18 -3.08
C PRO A 55 -2.59 1.01 -3.91
N ASP A 56 -2.07 2.02 -3.23
CA ASP A 56 -1.55 3.20 -3.93
C ASP A 56 -0.33 2.84 -4.77
N PHE A 57 0.66 2.17 -4.20
CA PHE A 57 1.91 1.84 -4.89
C PHE A 57 2.30 0.39 -4.67
N VAL A 58 2.85 -0.22 -5.70
CA VAL A 58 3.55 -1.50 -5.60
C VAL A 58 4.94 -1.29 -6.14
N LEU A 59 5.95 -1.49 -5.28
CA LEU A 59 7.35 -1.30 -5.66
C LEU A 59 7.85 -2.49 -6.48
N GLU A 60 8.90 -2.27 -7.24
CA GLU A 60 9.50 -3.31 -8.09
C GLU A 60 9.97 -4.54 -7.29
N ASN A 61 10.31 -4.37 -6.01
CA ASN A 61 10.71 -5.47 -5.13
C ASN A 61 9.53 -6.20 -4.46
N GLY A 62 8.31 -5.81 -4.78
CA GLY A 62 7.10 -6.47 -4.28
C GLY A 62 6.50 -5.85 -3.02
N ILE A 63 7.09 -4.83 -2.45
CA ILE A 63 6.53 -4.14 -1.29
C ILE A 63 5.34 -3.30 -1.74
N ILE A 64 4.21 -3.46 -1.04
CA ILE A 64 3.01 -2.67 -1.27
C ILE A 64 3.04 -1.48 -0.31
N VAL A 65 2.84 -0.28 -0.82
CA VAL A 65 2.85 0.93 -0.01
C VAL A 65 1.51 1.64 -0.10
N GLU A 66 0.92 1.89 1.05
CA GLU A 66 -0.32 2.64 1.19
C GLU A 66 -0.01 3.98 1.86
N SER A 67 -0.43 5.07 1.23
CA SER A 67 -0.21 6.41 1.77
C SER A 67 -1.49 6.92 2.44
N LYS A 68 -1.37 7.53 3.62
CA LYS A 68 -2.50 8.04 4.39
C LYS A 68 -2.20 9.39 5.03
N GLY A 69 -2.99 10.40 4.66
CA GLY A 69 -3.06 11.65 5.40
C GLY A 69 -4.01 11.52 6.59
N ARG A 70 -5.29 11.21 6.29
CA ARG A 70 -6.29 10.84 7.30
C ARG A 70 -6.59 9.36 7.23
N TYR A 71 -6.53 8.69 8.36
CA TYR A 71 -6.73 7.25 8.43
C TYR A 71 -7.98 6.95 9.24
N LEU A 72 -9.11 6.90 8.54
CA LEU A 72 -10.43 6.76 9.15
C LEU A 72 -10.70 5.33 9.62
N THR A 73 -11.71 5.19 10.49
CA THR A 73 -12.10 3.89 11.05
C THR A 73 -12.36 2.84 9.97
N GLU A 74 -13.08 3.20 8.93
CA GLU A 74 -13.40 2.26 7.83
C GLU A 74 -12.14 1.77 7.13
N ASP A 75 -11.18 2.68 6.89
CA ASP A 75 -9.92 2.33 6.26
C ASP A 75 -9.10 1.40 7.15
N ARG A 76 -9.07 1.67 8.46
CA ARG A 76 -8.35 0.83 9.42
C ARG A 76 -8.94 -0.59 9.48
N GLN A 77 -10.27 -0.69 9.53
CA GLN A 77 -10.95 -1.99 9.55
C GLN A 77 -10.71 -2.77 8.26
N LYS A 78 -10.74 -2.09 7.13
CA LYS A 78 -10.42 -2.70 5.84
C LYS A 78 -9.02 -3.29 5.83
N MET A 79 -8.03 -2.56 6.30
CA MET A 79 -6.64 -3.04 6.28
C MET A 79 -6.42 -4.21 7.23
N ILE A 80 -7.12 -4.24 8.37
CA ILE A 80 -7.09 -5.39 9.27
C ILE A 80 -7.63 -6.64 8.55
N LEU A 81 -8.76 -6.52 7.85
CA LEU A 81 -9.34 -7.64 7.09
C LEU A 81 -8.39 -8.13 6.00
N ILE A 82 -7.77 -7.23 5.27
CA ILE A 82 -6.82 -7.59 4.21
C ILE A 82 -5.61 -8.32 4.81
N LYS A 83 -5.08 -7.84 5.92
CA LYS A 83 -3.96 -8.48 6.62
C LYS A 83 -4.32 -9.89 7.08
N GLN A 84 -5.54 -10.08 7.58
CA GLN A 84 -6.02 -11.39 8.00
C GLN A 84 -6.23 -12.34 6.84
N GLN A 85 -6.75 -11.84 5.72
CA GLN A 85 -7.06 -12.66 4.56
C GLN A 85 -5.84 -12.94 3.69
N TYR A 86 -4.89 -12.03 3.64
CA TYR A 86 -3.68 -12.14 2.80
C TYR A 86 -2.41 -11.80 3.60
N PRO A 87 -2.09 -12.60 4.64
CA PRO A 87 -0.92 -12.29 5.49
C PRO A 87 0.42 -12.36 4.74
N GLN A 88 0.45 -13.00 3.56
CA GLN A 88 1.64 -13.12 2.75
C GLN A 88 1.99 -11.83 2.00
N LEU A 89 1.06 -10.88 1.90
CA LEU A 89 1.33 -9.57 1.29
C LEU A 89 2.14 -8.69 2.24
N ASP A 90 3.17 -8.04 1.72
CA ASP A 90 3.97 -7.10 2.50
C ASP A 90 3.43 -5.68 2.28
N ILE A 91 2.53 -5.27 3.15
CA ILE A 91 1.87 -3.97 3.09
C ILE A 91 2.46 -3.05 4.15
N ARG A 92 2.91 -1.89 3.71
CA ARG A 92 3.52 -0.88 4.58
C ARG A 92 2.85 0.47 4.36
N PHE A 93 2.88 1.31 5.38
CA PHE A 93 2.23 2.62 5.34
C PHE A 93 3.22 3.75 5.28
N VAL A 94 2.86 4.80 4.55
CA VAL A 94 3.50 6.11 4.65
C VAL A 94 2.41 7.09 5.09
N PHE A 95 2.55 7.61 6.31
CA PHE A 95 1.64 8.60 6.86
C PHE A 95 2.16 10.01 6.63
N SER A 96 1.26 10.97 6.50
CA SER A 96 1.65 12.38 6.58
C SER A 96 2.23 12.69 7.95
N ASN A 97 1.61 12.11 9.01
CA ASN A 97 2.09 12.24 10.40
C ASN A 97 1.61 11.03 11.21
N SER A 98 2.55 10.12 11.50
CA SER A 98 2.26 8.91 12.28
C SER A 98 1.87 9.19 13.72
N LYS A 99 2.15 10.39 14.23
CA LYS A 99 1.81 10.81 15.60
C LYS A 99 0.36 11.28 15.74
N THR A 100 -0.36 11.39 14.62
CA THR A 100 -1.78 11.73 14.66
C THR A 100 -2.58 10.65 15.37
N LYS A 101 -3.45 11.05 16.29
CA LYS A 101 -4.32 10.11 17.01
C LYS A 101 -5.41 9.58 16.09
N ILE A 102 -5.81 8.33 16.29
CA ILE A 102 -6.86 7.70 15.47
C ILE A 102 -8.22 8.33 15.70
N SER A 103 -8.45 8.97 16.87
CA SER A 103 -9.65 9.72 17.18
C SER A 103 -9.35 10.71 18.30
N LYS A 104 -10.25 11.69 18.52
CA LYS A 104 -10.09 12.71 19.55
C LYS A 104 -9.98 12.12 20.96
N ARG A 105 -10.65 10.99 21.22
CA ARG A 105 -10.71 10.37 22.54
C ARG A 105 -9.66 9.29 22.75
N SER A 106 -8.98 8.89 21.70
CA SER A 106 -7.98 7.82 21.78
C SER A 106 -6.59 8.38 22.05
N LYS A 107 -5.79 7.62 22.78
CA LYS A 107 -4.34 7.88 22.93
C LYS A 107 -3.55 7.17 21.84
N THR A 108 -4.17 6.29 21.08
CA THR A 108 -3.52 5.52 20.01
C THR A 108 -3.26 6.42 18.81
N THR A 109 -2.01 6.43 18.34
CA THR A 109 -1.62 7.13 17.13
C THR A 109 -1.70 6.20 15.93
N TYR A 110 -1.61 6.76 14.72
CA TYR A 110 -1.52 5.95 13.48
C TYR A 110 -0.33 4.99 13.53
N GLY A 111 0.83 5.48 14.00
CA GLY A 111 2.01 4.63 14.16
C GLY A 111 1.79 3.50 15.16
N ASN A 112 1.20 3.79 16.31
CA ASN A 112 0.89 2.76 17.31
C ASN A 112 -0.09 1.73 16.75
N TRP A 113 -1.09 2.17 15.99
CA TRP A 113 -2.03 1.28 15.32
C TRP A 113 -1.29 0.35 14.35
N ALA A 114 -0.40 0.91 13.53
CA ALA A 114 0.38 0.14 12.56
C ALA A 114 1.25 -0.91 13.26
N ASP A 115 1.94 -0.52 14.34
CA ASP A 115 2.74 -1.45 15.15
C ASP A 115 1.89 -2.59 15.70
N LYS A 116 0.72 -2.26 16.24
CA LYS A 116 -0.20 -3.25 16.84
C LYS A 116 -0.63 -4.29 15.82
N TYR A 117 -0.91 -3.89 14.59
CA TYR A 117 -1.42 -4.80 13.55
C TYR A 117 -0.34 -5.32 12.61
N GLY A 118 0.93 -5.02 12.89
CA GLY A 118 2.05 -5.61 12.16
C GLY A 118 2.33 -4.96 10.82
N PHE A 119 2.00 -3.67 10.67
CA PHE A 119 2.32 -2.92 9.46
C PHE A 119 3.53 -2.02 9.69
N PRO A 120 4.65 -2.22 8.97
CA PRO A 120 5.73 -1.23 8.98
C PRO A 120 5.23 0.12 8.46
N TYR A 121 5.76 1.18 8.98
CA TYR A 121 5.34 2.52 8.56
C TYR A 121 6.51 3.51 8.57
N ALA A 122 6.31 4.60 7.85
CA ALA A 122 7.22 5.74 7.80
C ALA A 122 6.39 7.01 7.64
N ASP A 123 7.03 8.15 7.81
CA ASP A 123 6.40 9.45 7.62
C ASP A 123 6.86 10.10 6.33
N ARG A 124 5.91 10.62 5.57
CA ARG A 124 6.08 11.50 4.40
C ARG A 124 6.66 10.84 3.16
N LEU A 125 7.74 10.09 3.26
CA LEU A 125 8.41 9.46 2.12
C LEU A 125 8.72 8.00 2.42
N ILE A 126 8.87 7.23 1.36
CA ILE A 126 9.30 5.83 1.48
C ILE A 126 10.78 5.81 1.86
N PRO A 127 11.16 5.12 2.95
CA PRO A 127 12.57 5.00 3.33
C PRO A 127 13.41 4.34 2.24
N ASN A 128 14.66 4.77 2.12
CA ASN A 128 15.60 4.15 1.20
C ASN A 128 15.78 2.66 1.49
N ASP A 129 15.75 2.26 2.76
CA ASP A 129 15.87 0.86 3.16
C ASP A 129 14.79 -0.01 2.51
N TRP A 130 13.54 0.49 2.42
CA TRP A 130 12.47 -0.25 1.76
C TRP A 130 12.71 -0.37 0.25
N LYS A 131 13.16 0.71 -0.38
CA LYS A 131 13.45 0.73 -1.81
C LYS A 131 14.60 -0.19 -2.20
N ASN A 132 15.55 -0.35 -1.29
CA ASN A 132 16.78 -1.11 -1.52
C ASN A 132 16.67 -2.58 -1.07
N GLU A 133 15.57 -2.99 -0.43
CA GLU A 133 15.37 -4.39 -0.10
C GLU A 133 15.38 -5.24 -1.37
N PRO A 134 16.05 -6.40 -1.36
CA PRO A 134 15.98 -7.33 -2.50
C PRO A 134 14.55 -7.81 -2.74
N ALA A 135 14.22 -8.14 -3.98
CA ALA A 135 12.98 -8.78 -4.29
C ALA A 135 12.90 -10.14 -3.58
N ASP A 136 11.78 -10.39 -2.93
CA ASP A 136 11.53 -11.61 -2.17
C ASP A 136 10.60 -12.51 -2.99
N LYS A 137 10.97 -13.77 -3.18
CA LYS A 137 10.15 -14.71 -3.97
C LYS A 137 8.74 -14.85 -3.43
N ALA A 138 8.59 -14.90 -2.11
CA ALA A 138 7.27 -15.03 -1.48
C ALA A 138 6.41 -13.80 -1.75
N ARG A 139 6.97 -12.59 -1.63
CA ARG A 139 6.27 -11.35 -1.96
C ARG A 139 5.85 -11.30 -3.42
N MET A 140 6.77 -11.63 -4.32
CA MET A 140 6.50 -11.60 -5.75
C MET A 140 5.43 -12.61 -6.15
N LEU A 141 5.48 -13.81 -5.56
CA LEU A 141 4.47 -14.83 -5.80
C LEU A 141 3.09 -14.39 -5.29
N ALA A 142 3.04 -13.79 -4.10
CA ALA A 142 1.80 -13.27 -3.53
C ALA A 142 1.16 -12.23 -4.45
N LEU A 143 1.96 -11.30 -5.01
CA LEU A 143 1.48 -10.31 -5.96
C LEU A 143 0.95 -10.95 -7.24
N GLN A 144 1.65 -11.95 -7.76
CA GLN A 144 1.23 -12.67 -8.95
C GLN A 144 -0.11 -13.36 -8.73
N GLN A 145 -0.31 -13.96 -7.57
CA GLN A 145 -1.59 -14.58 -7.19
C GLN A 145 -2.72 -13.55 -7.14
N MET A 146 -2.46 -12.34 -6.64
CA MET A 146 -3.46 -11.26 -6.62
C MET A 146 -3.83 -10.83 -8.04
N SER A 147 -2.86 -10.66 -8.92
CA SER A 147 -3.09 -10.30 -10.32
C SER A 147 -3.89 -11.38 -11.04
N ASN A 148 -3.56 -12.65 -10.82
CA ASN A 148 -4.28 -13.78 -11.41
C ASN A 148 -5.71 -13.85 -10.88
N SER A 149 -5.91 -13.60 -9.58
CA SER A 149 -7.23 -13.57 -8.96
C SER A 149 -8.10 -12.47 -9.56
N GLU A 150 -7.57 -11.28 -9.78
CA GLU A 150 -8.31 -10.19 -10.41
C GLU A 150 -8.68 -10.52 -11.85
N ALA A 151 -7.76 -11.09 -12.62
CA ALA A 151 -8.01 -11.48 -14.01
C ALA A 151 -9.14 -12.52 -14.11
N SER A 152 -9.27 -13.42 -13.11
CA SER A 152 -10.32 -14.44 -13.06
C SER A 152 -11.57 -13.98 -12.32
N GLY A 153 -11.54 -12.82 -11.66
CA GLY A 153 -12.64 -12.34 -10.82
C GLY A 153 -12.84 -13.14 -9.54
N ARG A 154 -11.84 -13.90 -9.11
CA ARG A 154 -11.95 -14.77 -7.93
C ARG A 154 -11.36 -14.10 -6.69
N VAL A 155 -11.97 -14.34 -5.55
CA VAL A 155 -11.38 -14.04 -4.25
C VAL A 155 -10.58 -15.27 -3.82
N LEU A 156 -9.32 -15.06 -3.46
CA LEU A 156 -8.50 -16.15 -2.93
C LEU A 156 -8.99 -16.53 -1.53
N VAL A 157 -9.09 -17.84 -1.28
CA VAL A 157 -9.43 -18.32 0.05
C VAL A 157 -8.16 -18.31 0.90
N PRO A 158 -8.15 -17.64 2.06
CA PRO A 158 -6.98 -17.67 2.94
C PRO A 158 -6.64 -19.10 3.32
N GLN A 159 -5.36 -19.46 3.25
CA GLN A 159 -4.88 -20.74 3.72
C GLN A 159 -4.71 -20.68 5.24
N ASP A 160 -5.26 -21.63 5.92
CA ASP A 160 -5.11 -21.77 7.39
C ASP A 160 -3.69 -22.13 7.80
#